data_17a02b6d0b816dfc90e04a114bd8e1fe
#
_entry.id   17a02b6d0b816dfc90e04a114bd8e1fe
#
_cell.length_a   1.000
_cell.length_b   1.000
_cell.length_c   1.000
_cell.angle_alpha   90.00
_cell.angle_beta   90.00
_cell.angle_gamma   90.00
#
_symmetry.space_group_name_H-M   'P 1'
#
loop_
_entity.id
_entity.type
_entity.pdbx_description
1 polymer ?
#
loop_
_entity_poly.entity_id
_entity_poly.type
_entity_poly.pdbx_seq_one_letter_code
_entity_poly.pdbx_strand_id
1 'polypeptide(L)'
;MKRISGRFVTIQSHQETVNAFVPAPLPPTAPPIVAKSYQELNNRAELALARLSAMSGLVTSGEWLIYSAIRREALLTSQLEGTQATLTDVFDEEAGLAVTNVNDVEEVTRYLQAFKFVREQILSPTGLPVSVRLLTQAHKVLLAGVRGTDKQPGSVARGQVTRRMSLLLQRKLPIYSQSWSFLFTTSNQHYPRW
;
A
#
# COMPACT_ATOMS: atom_id res chain seq x y z
N MET A 1 -8.71 31.12 -2.86
CA MET A 1 -9.87 30.23 -3.10
C MET A 1 -9.55 28.87 -2.50
N LYS A 2 -10.43 28.30 -1.66
CA LYS A 2 -10.19 27.02 -0.98
C LYS A 2 -10.52 25.87 -1.95
N ARG A 3 -9.67 24.84 -2.05
CA ARG A 3 -9.96 23.63 -2.84
C ARG A 3 -11.06 22.82 -2.17
N ILE A 4 -11.94 22.27 -2.99
CA ILE A 4 -12.97 21.34 -2.55
C ILE A 4 -12.35 19.93 -2.63
N SER A 5 -12.23 19.26 -1.48
CA SER A 5 -11.63 17.92 -1.40
C SER A 5 -12.56 16.82 -1.95
N GLY A 6 -13.86 17.08 -1.97
CA GLY A 6 -14.89 16.15 -2.42
C GLY A 6 -16.27 16.58 -1.93
N ARG A 7 -17.23 15.67 -2.06
CA ARG A 7 -18.62 15.87 -1.62
C ARG A 7 -19.17 14.60 -0.96
N PHE A 8 -20.14 14.77 -0.08
CA PHE A 8 -20.91 13.64 0.44
C PHE A 8 -22.05 13.29 -0.51
N VAL A 9 -22.27 12.00 -0.72
CA VAL A 9 -23.38 11.44 -1.50
C VAL A 9 -24.12 10.46 -0.64
N THR A 10 -25.42 10.64 -0.50
CA THR A 10 -26.28 9.70 0.21
C THR A 10 -26.55 8.48 -0.65
N ILE A 11 -26.23 7.30 -0.14
CA ILE A 11 -26.42 6.00 -0.80
C ILE A 11 -27.35 5.16 0.07
N GLN A 12 -28.38 4.58 -0.53
CA GLN A 12 -29.18 3.56 0.12
C GLN A 12 -28.60 2.18 -0.17
N SER A 13 -28.21 1.45 0.86
CA SER A 13 -27.67 0.10 0.77
C SER A 13 -28.38 -0.79 1.81
N HIS A 14 -29.08 -1.83 1.36
CA HIS A 14 -29.68 -2.86 2.23
C HIS A 14 -30.49 -2.32 3.43
N GLN A 15 -31.39 -1.38 3.21
CA GLN A 15 -32.25 -0.72 4.22
C GLN A 15 -31.54 0.35 5.08
N GLU A 16 -30.27 0.61 4.87
CA GLU A 16 -29.56 1.69 5.55
C GLU A 16 -29.24 2.83 4.60
N THR A 17 -29.36 4.06 5.13
CA THR A 17 -28.95 5.28 4.42
C THR A 17 -27.56 5.67 4.89
N VAL A 18 -26.56 5.59 4.00
CA VAL A 18 -25.17 5.91 4.30
C VAL A 18 -24.72 7.15 3.53
N ASN A 19 -24.08 8.09 4.21
CA ASN A 19 -23.43 9.23 3.57
C ASN A 19 -21.98 8.88 3.23
N ALA A 20 -21.72 8.61 1.97
CA ALA A 20 -20.39 8.29 1.47
C ALA A 20 -19.67 9.54 0.97
N PHE A 21 -18.41 9.72 1.36
CA PHE A 21 -17.57 10.78 0.81
C PHE A 21 -17.04 10.38 -0.57
N VAL A 22 -17.31 11.21 -1.56
CA VAL A 22 -16.78 11.06 -2.92
C VAL A 22 -15.71 12.12 -3.12
N PRO A 23 -14.43 11.74 -3.22
CA PRO A 23 -13.34 12.67 -3.41
C PRO A 23 -13.44 13.40 -4.75
N ALA A 24 -12.91 14.61 -4.81
CA ALA A 24 -12.77 15.35 -6.07
C ALA A 24 -11.74 14.67 -6.98
N PRO A 25 -11.86 14.82 -8.32
CA PRO A 25 -10.90 14.28 -9.27
C PRO A 25 -9.47 14.79 -9.04
N LEU A 26 -8.50 13.94 -9.33
CA LEU A 26 -7.08 14.29 -9.35
C LEU A 26 -6.56 14.25 -10.81
N PRO A 27 -5.67 15.19 -11.18
CA PRO A 27 -5.21 16.36 -10.43
C PRO A 27 -6.30 17.43 -10.29
N PRO A 28 -6.26 18.27 -9.22
CA PRO A 28 -7.27 19.32 -9.03
C PRO A 28 -7.14 20.40 -10.11
N THR A 29 -8.27 20.75 -10.72
CA THR A 29 -8.31 21.74 -11.81
C THR A 29 -8.62 23.15 -11.32
N ALA A 30 -9.32 23.27 -10.17
CA ALA A 30 -9.75 24.57 -9.63
C ALA A 30 -9.61 24.64 -8.09
N PRO A 31 -8.73 25.47 -7.55
CA PRO A 31 -7.63 26.14 -8.24
C PRO A 31 -6.54 25.14 -8.67
N PRO A 32 -5.87 25.36 -9.80
CA PRO A 32 -4.83 24.46 -10.29
C PRO A 32 -3.64 24.41 -9.33
N ILE A 33 -2.89 23.32 -9.38
CA ILE A 33 -1.60 23.22 -8.67
C ILE A 33 -0.58 23.97 -9.52
N VAL A 34 -0.03 25.03 -8.96
CA VAL A 34 1.00 25.84 -9.64
C VAL A 34 2.36 25.51 -9.02
N ALA A 35 3.31 25.07 -9.83
CA ALA A 35 4.64 24.63 -9.38
C ALA A 35 5.31 25.67 -8.47
N LYS A 36 5.20 26.96 -8.80
CA LYS A 36 5.75 28.07 -8.02
C LYS A 36 5.25 28.08 -6.56
N SER A 37 4.02 27.60 -6.30
CA SER A 37 3.44 27.63 -4.95
C SER A 37 4.04 26.63 -3.97
N TYR A 38 4.75 25.61 -4.44
CA TYR A 38 5.41 24.59 -3.62
C TYR A 38 6.90 24.44 -3.91
N GLN A 39 7.45 25.32 -4.75
CA GLN A 39 8.87 25.24 -5.19
C GLN A 39 9.84 25.22 -4.01
N GLU A 40 9.63 26.06 -3.00
CA GLU A 40 10.51 26.07 -1.82
C GLU A 40 10.42 24.76 -1.03
N LEU A 41 9.22 24.21 -0.86
CA LEU A 41 9.04 22.90 -0.22
C LEU A 41 9.70 21.79 -1.03
N ASN A 42 9.59 21.84 -2.35
CA ASN A 42 10.26 20.89 -3.25
C ASN A 42 11.77 20.96 -3.10
N ASN A 43 12.36 22.16 -3.14
CA ASN A 43 13.81 22.36 -2.97
C ASN A 43 14.29 21.84 -1.60
N ARG A 44 13.51 22.07 -0.53
CA ARG A 44 13.82 21.54 0.81
C ARG A 44 13.75 20.01 0.84
N ALA A 45 12.77 19.41 0.16
CA ALA A 45 12.64 17.96 0.05
C ALA A 45 13.81 17.35 -0.74
N GLU A 46 14.19 17.95 -1.86
CA GLU A 46 15.34 17.52 -2.66
C GLU A 46 16.65 17.57 -1.88
N LEU A 47 16.89 18.67 -1.12
CA LEU A 47 18.05 18.78 -0.25
C LEU A 47 18.04 17.74 0.88
N ALA A 48 16.89 17.45 1.46
CA ALA A 48 16.77 16.41 2.48
C ALA A 48 17.05 15.02 1.92
N LEU A 49 16.55 14.71 0.73
CA LEU A 49 16.83 13.45 0.02
C LEU A 49 18.31 13.33 -0.36
N ALA A 50 18.93 14.41 -0.85
CA ALA A 50 20.35 14.42 -1.17
C ALA A 50 21.24 14.18 0.06
N ARG A 51 20.90 14.80 1.20
CA ARG A 51 21.57 14.54 2.48
C ARG A 51 21.39 13.11 2.95
N LEU A 52 20.18 12.57 2.88
CA LEU A 52 19.89 11.18 3.24
C LEU A 52 20.68 10.21 2.35
N SER A 53 20.71 10.45 1.05
CA SER A 53 21.49 9.67 0.10
C SER A 53 22.98 9.69 0.39
N ALA A 54 23.54 10.87 0.72
CA ALA A 54 24.95 10.98 1.09
C ALA A 54 25.26 10.24 2.41
N MET A 55 24.37 10.32 3.41
CA MET A 55 24.52 9.62 4.69
C MET A 55 24.35 8.11 4.56
N SER A 56 23.54 7.63 3.63
CA SER A 56 23.31 6.20 3.44
C SER A 56 24.59 5.45 3.05
N GLY A 57 25.52 6.10 2.36
CA GLY A 57 26.85 5.56 2.05
C GLY A 57 27.78 5.39 3.26
N LEU A 58 27.48 6.03 4.40
CA LEU A 58 28.25 5.93 5.66
C LEU A 58 27.75 4.77 6.54
N VAL A 59 26.59 4.18 6.20
CA VAL A 59 26.02 3.08 6.98
C VAL A 59 26.70 1.77 6.57
N THR A 60 27.50 1.22 7.47
CA THR A 60 28.31 0.00 7.24
C THR A 60 27.46 -1.23 6.92
N SER A 61 26.19 -1.27 7.33
CA SER A 61 25.26 -2.36 7.06
C SER A 61 23.85 -1.83 6.85
N GLY A 62 23.60 -1.26 5.66
CA GLY A 62 22.26 -0.82 5.27
C GLY A 62 21.23 -1.95 5.27
N GLU A 63 21.65 -3.16 4.95
CA GLU A 63 20.77 -4.35 4.96
C GLU A 63 20.26 -4.69 6.36
N TRP A 64 21.11 -4.59 7.38
CA TRP A 64 20.70 -4.83 8.77
C TRP A 64 19.69 -3.78 9.26
N LEU A 65 19.88 -2.54 8.86
CA LEU A 65 18.97 -1.44 9.22
C LEU A 65 17.59 -1.64 8.55
N ILE A 66 17.59 -2.02 7.28
CA ILE A 66 16.36 -2.35 6.54
C ILE A 66 15.69 -3.59 7.14
N TYR A 67 16.45 -4.62 7.47
CA TYR A 67 15.97 -5.84 8.10
C TYR A 67 15.20 -5.56 9.39
N SER A 68 15.78 -4.78 10.30
CA SER A 68 15.14 -4.43 11.57
C SER A 68 13.95 -3.47 11.39
N ALA A 69 14.06 -2.50 10.46
CA ALA A 69 12.98 -1.57 10.17
C ALA A 69 11.73 -2.26 9.62
N ILE A 70 11.88 -3.21 8.69
CA ILE A 70 10.78 -3.98 8.11
C ILE A 70 10.06 -4.81 9.19
N ARG A 71 10.80 -5.45 10.09
CA ARG A 71 10.19 -6.24 11.18
C ARG A 71 9.41 -5.37 12.15
N ARG A 72 9.97 -4.23 12.50
CA ARG A 72 9.27 -3.26 13.34
C ARG A 72 8.00 -2.75 12.67
N GLU A 73 8.03 -2.45 11.39
CA GLU A 73 6.85 -2.00 10.63
C GLU A 73 5.79 -3.09 10.55
N ALA A 74 6.18 -4.32 10.22
CA ALA A 74 5.29 -5.47 10.18
C ALA A 74 4.58 -5.66 11.53
N LEU A 75 5.35 -5.60 12.61
CA LEU A 75 4.82 -5.75 13.96
C LEU A 75 3.82 -4.63 14.32
N LEU A 76 4.20 -3.37 14.09
CA LEU A 76 3.32 -2.23 14.37
C LEU A 76 2.03 -2.29 13.58
N THR A 77 2.10 -2.68 12.30
CA THR A 77 0.92 -2.83 11.45
C THR A 77 0.01 -3.95 11.97
N SER A 78 0.55 -5.10 12.31
CA SER A 78 -0.22 -6.22 12.87
C SER A 78 -0.82 -5.89 14.23
N GLN A 79 -0.09 -5.15 15.09
CA GLN A 79 -0.62 -4.69 16.38
C GLN A 79 -1.81 -3.74 16.21
N LEU A 80 -1.83 -2.90 15.17
CA LEU A 80 -2.99 -2.05 14.85
C LEU A 80 -4.22 -2.90 14.48
N GLU A 81 -4.03 -4.11 13.96
CA GLU A 81 -5.08 -5.07 13.63
C GLU A 81 -5.45 -5.98 14.82
N GLY A 82 -4.78 -5.81 15.96
CA GLY A 82 -5.11 -6.47 17.23
C GLY A 82 -4.23 -7.67 17.57
N THR A 83 -3.13 -7.92 16.87
CA THR A 83 -2.16 -8.95 17.27
C THR A 83 -1.38 -8.52 18.50
N GLN A 84 -0.90 -9.49 19.28
CA GLN A 84 -0.12 -9.27 20.50
C GLN A 84 1.32 -9.79 20.40
N ALA A 85 1.79 -10.06 19.19
CA ALA A 85 3.16 -10.47 18.96
C ALA A 85 4.15 -9.37 19.35
N THR A 86 5.31 -9.76 19.86
CA THR A 86 6.43 -8.87 20.16
C THR A 86 7.57 -9.08 19.16
N LEU A 87 8.52 -8.15 19.13
CA LEU A 87 9.70 -8.28 18.28
C LEU A 87 10.56 -9.48 18.68
N THR A 88 10.60 -9.80 19.97
CA THR A 88 11.30 -10.96 20.50
C THR A 88 10.65 -12.25 19.99
N ASP A 89 9.32 -12.34 20.02
CA ASP A 89 8.60 -13.52 19.51
C ASP A 89 8.90 -13.78 18.02
N VAL A 90 9.01 -12.71 17.23
CA VAL A 90 9.38 -12.85 15.80
C VAL A 90 10.80 -13.37 15.63
N PHE A 91 11.74 -12.91 16.44
CA PHE A 91 13.12 -13.42 16.40
C PHE A 91 13.23 -14.85 16.93
N ASP A 92 12.49 -15.18 17.96
CA ASP A 92 12.45 -16.54 18.52
C ASP A 92 11.88 -17.54 17.51
N GLU A 93 10.80 -17.16 16.81
CA GLU A 93 10.24 -17.97 15.71
C GLU A 93 11.25 -18.17 14.57
N GLU A 94 11.92 -17.10 14.12
CA GLU A 94 12.97 -17.18 13.09
C GLU A 94 14.17 -18.06 13.54
N ALA A 95 14.45 -18.11 14.83
CA ALA A 95 15.47 -18.97 15.42
C ALA A 95 14.98 -20.42 15.64
N GLY A 96 13.72 -20.73 15.37
CA GLY A 96 13.12 -22.04 15.61
C GLY A 96 12.83 -22.31 17.08
N LEU A 97 12.73 -21.27 17.92
CA LEU A 97 12.39 -21.36 19.32
C LEU A 97 10.86 -21.35 19.51
N ALA A 98 10.41 -21.85 20.65
CA ALA A 98 8.98 -21.86 20.97
C ALA A 98 8.48 -20.45 21.30
N VAL A 99 7.37 -20.06 20.68
CA VAL A 99 6.68 -18.78 20.91
C VAL A 99 5.30 -18.99 21.53
N THR A 100 4.86 -18.04 22.36
CA THR A 100 3.61 -18.17 23.11
C THR A 100 2.38 -17.90 22.22
N ASN A 101 2.43 -16.88 21.38
CA ASN A 101 1.32 -16.44 20.51
C ASN A 101 1.58 -16.86 19.06
N VAL A 102 1.61 -18.17 18.80
CA VAL A 102 1.97 -18.74 17.48
C VAL A 102 1.18 -18.11 16.33
N ASN A 103 -0.15 -17.95 16.47
CA ASN A 103 -0.99 -17.41 15.40
C ASN A 103 -0.67 -15.94 15.09
N ASP A 104 -0.39 -15.14 16.12
CA ASP A 104 -0.08 -13.73 15.96
C ASP A 104 1.32 -13.54 15.34
N VAL A 105 2.27 -14.38 15.75
CA VAL A 105 3.63 -14.39 15.18
C VAL A 105 3.59 -14.88 13.74
N GLU A 106 2.80 -15.90 13.43
CA GLU A 106 2.63 -16.38 12.06
C GLU A 106 2.08 -15.30 11.14
N GLU A 107 1.15 -14.46 11.60
CA GLU A 107 0.60 -13.34 10.84
C GLU A 107 1.69 -12.32 10.49
N VAL A 108 2.55 -11.95 11.45
CA VAL A 108 3.70 -11.08 11.21
C VAL A 108 4.70 -11.71 10.25
N THR A 109 4.99 -13.00 10.40
CA THR A 109 5.90 -13.76 9.53
C THR A 109 5.36 -13.79 8.10
N ARG A 110 4.04 -13.96 7.89
CA ARG A 110 3.42 -13.89 6.56
C ARG A 110 3.56 -12.50 5.93
N TYR A 111 3.42 -11.44 6.73
CA TYR A 111 3.69 -10.09 6.24
C TYR A 111 5.14 -9.94 5.75
N LEU A 112 6.12 -10.42 6.52
CA LEU A 112 7.53 -10.39 6.14
C LEU A 112 7.81 -11.18 4.85
N GLN A 113 7.19 -12.36 4.70
CA GLN A 113 7.29 -13.18 3.50
C GLN A 113 6.69 -12.48 2.27
N ALA A 114 5.51 -11.85 2.43
CA ALA A 114 4.87 -11.09 1.36
C ALA A 114 5.74 -9.88 0.94
N PHE A 115 6.32 -9.18 1.91
CA PHE A 115 7.24 -8.07 1.65
C PHE A 115 8.50 -8.54 0.91
N LYS A 116 9.12 -9.63 1.37
CA LYS A 116 10.29 -10.24 0.71
C LYS A 116 9.96 -10.60 -0.74
N PHE A 117 8.83 -11.27 -0.96
CA PHE A 117 8.36 -11.62 -2.30
C PHE A 117 8.24 -10.39 -3.20
N VAL A 118 7.57 -9.32 -2.73
CA VAL A 118 7.41 -8.08 -3.51
C VAL A 118 8.77 -7.45 -3.84
N ARG A 119 9.65 -7.37 -2.84
CA ARG A 119 11.01 -6.82 -3.03
C ARG A 119 11.80 -7.60 -4.08
N GLU A 120 11.78 -8.92 -4.03
CA GLU A 120 12.45 -9.78 -4.99
C GLU A 120 11.90 -9.58 -6.41
N GLN A 121 10.57 -9.47 -6.56
CA GLN A 121 9.95 -9.20 -7.85
C GLN A 121 10.37 -7.85 -8.43
N ILE A 122 10.37 -6.79 -7.61
CA ILE A 122 10.73 -5.44 -8.07
C ILE A 122 12.20 -5.32 -8.41
N LEU A 123 13.08 -5.98 -7.66
CA LEU A 123 14.52 -5.92 -7.88
C LEU A 123 15.02 -6.86 -8.99
N SER A 124 14.25 -7.87 -9.33
CA SER A 124 14.59 -8.82 -10.41
C SER A 124 14.41 -8.18 -11.79
N PRO A 125 15.38 -8.32 -12.71
CA PRO A 125 15.23 -7.87 -14.09
C PRO A 125 14.06 -8.54 -14.84
N THR A 126 13.70 -9.75 -14.44
CA THR A 126 12.59 -10.54 -15.02
C THR A 126 11.36 -10.61 -14.12
N GLY A 127 11.38 -9.89 -13.01
CA GLY A 127 10.30 -9.88 -12.04
C GLY A 127 9.08 -9.06 -12.48
N LEU A 128 8.04 -9.16 -11.69
CA LEU A 128 6.81 -8.42 -11.96
C LEU A 128 7.00 -6.92 -11.64
N PRO A 129 6.61 -6.03 -12.55
CA PRO A 129 6.55 -4.61 -12.23
C PRO A 129 5.48 -4.33 -11.18
N VAL A 130 5.52 -3.13 -10.58
CA VAL A 130 4.44 -2.66 -9.69
C VAL A 130 3.13 -2.63 -10.46
N SER A 131 2.24 -3.56 -10.13
CA SER A 131 1.01 -3.81 -10.86
C SER A 131 -0.04 -4.47 -9.96
N VAL A 132 -1.30 -4.47 -10.40
CA VAL A 132 -2.38 -5.21 -9.71
C VAL A 132 -2.02 -6.70 -9.58
N ARG A 133 -1.35 -7.28 -10.59
CA ARG A 133 -0.90 -8.68 -10.54
C ARG A 133 0.10 -8.91 -9.40
N LEU A 134 1.08 -8.03 -9.22
CA LEU A 134 2.04 -8.13 -8.13
C LEU A 134 1.32 -8.01 -6.77
N LEU A 135 0.40 -7.05 -6.62
CA LEU A 135 -0.37 -6.87 -5.39
C LEU A 135 -1.26 -8.07 -5.06
N THR A 136 -1.93 -8.66 -6.05
CA THR A 136 -2.75 -9.86 -5.83
C THR A 136 -1.93 -11.08 -5.46
N GLN A 137 -0.73 -11.23 -6.01
CA GLN A 137 0.20 -12.29 -5.61
C GLN A 137 0.76 -12.07 -4.20
N ALA A 138 1.13 -10.84 -3.86
CA ALA A 138 1.54 -10.48 -2.49
C ALA A 138 0.44 -10.75 -1.47
N HIS A 139 -0.80 -10.38 -1.79
CA HIS A 139 -1.98 -10.65 -0.95
C HIS A 139 -2.21 -12.16 -0.77
N LYS A 140 -1.96 -12.96 -1.79
CA LYS A 140 -2.04 -14.42 -1.69
C LYS A 140 -0.99 -14.97 -0.71
N VAL A 141 0.24 -14.47 -0.75
CA VAL A 141 1.30 -14.85 0.20
C VAL A 141 0.93 -14.42 1.61
N LEU A 142 0.44 -13.20 1.77
CA LEU A 142 0.07 -12.60 3.07
C LEU A 142 -1.00 -13.43 3.79
N LEU A 143 -2.00 -13.91 3.09
CA LEU A 143 -3.13 -14.64 3.67
C LEU A 143 -2.97 -16.18 3.65
N ALA A 144 -1.81 -16.70 3.26
CA ALA A 144 -1.58 -18.13 3.23
C ALA A 144 -1.48 -18.72 4.65
N GLY A 145 -2.39 -19.61 5.04
CA GLY A 145 -2.32 -20.34 6.32
C GLY A 145 -2.75 -19.56 7.57
N VAL A 146 -3.11 -18.29 7.45
CA VAL A 146 -3.55 -17.43 8.56
C VAL A 146 -5.04 -17.09 8.47
N ARG A 147 -5.54 -16.32 9.46
CA ARG A 147 -6.91 -15.78 9.48
C ARG A 147 -7.23 -15.08 8.15
N GLY A 148 -8.24 -15.52 7.43
CA GLY A 148 -8.64 -14.96 6.14
C GLY A 148 -8.33 -15.81 4.92
N THR A 149 -7.80 -17.02 5.08
CA THR A 149 -7.59 -18.00 4.00
C THR A 149 -8.90 -18.32 3.25
N ASP A 150 -10.05 -18.23 3.92
CA ASP A 150 -11.40 -18.36 3.39
C ASP A 150 -11.85 -17.14 2.54
N LYS A 151 -11.15 -16.01 2.61
CA LYS A 151 -11.51 -14.75 1.93
C LYS A 151 -10.94 -14.61 0.52
N GLN A 152 -10.71 -15.71 -0.17
CA GLN A 152 -10.19 -15.76 -1.55
C GLN A 152 -8.87 -14.98 -1.73
N PRO A 153 -7.76 -15.42 -1.11
CA PRO A 153 -6.46 -14.76 -1.23
C PRO A 153 -6.03 -14.57 -2.67
N GLY A 154 -5.56 -13.37 -3.01
CA GLY A 154 -5.09 -13.04 -4.36
C GLY A 154 -6.20 -12.74 -5.37
N SER A 155 -7.46 -12.69 -4.95
CA SER A 155 -8.55 -12.23 -5.80
C SER A 155 -8.98 -10.79 -5.48
N VAL A 156 -9.36 -10.05 -6.51
CA VAL A 156 -10.00 -8.75 -6.33
C VAL A 156 -11.45 -8.98 -5.94
N ALA A 157 -11.87 -8.49 -4.76
CA ALA A 157 -13.24 -8.65 -4.31
C ALA A 157 -14.23 -8.05 -5.32
N ARG A 158 -15.09 -8.89 -5.88
CA ARG A 158 -16.18 -8.52 -6.78
C ARG A 158 -17.52 -8.61 -6.04
N GLY A 159 -17.61 -7.91 -4.90
CA GLY A 159 -18.84 -7.89 -4.10
C GLY A 159 -19.96 -7.10 -4.78
N GLN A 160 -21.23 -7.42 -4.45
CA GLN A 160 -22.40 -6.68 -4.94
C GLN A 160 -22.37 -5.20 -4.55
N VAL A 161 -21.74 -4.85 -3.43
CA VAL A 161 -21.51 -3.46 -3.00
C VAL A 161 -20.57 -2.75 -3.97
N THR A 162 -19.50 -3.40 -4.41
CA THR A 162 -18.54 -2.86 -5.38
C THR A 162 -19.18 -2.68 -6.75
N ARG A 163 -20.06 -3.61 -7.17
CA ARG A 163 -20.80 -3.51 -8.45
C ARG A 163 -21.80 -2.36 -8.44
N ARG A 164 -22.57 -2.18 -7.35
CA ARG A 164 -23.50 -1.05 -7.23
C ARG A 164 -22.77 0.29 -7.07
N MET A 165 -21.69 0.33 -6.30
CA MET A 165 -20.87 1.52 -6.14
C MET A 165 -20.11 1.84 -7.42
N SER A 166 -19.58 0.83 -8.12
CA SER A 166 -18.97 0.99 -9.45
C SER A 166 -19.97 1.47 -10.49
N LEU A 167 -21.19 0.94 -10.54
CA LEU A 167 -22.25 1.39 -11.46
C LEU A 167 -22.76 2.79 -11.11
N LEU A 168 -22.85 3.15 -9.84
CA LEU A 168 -23.21 4.50 -9.41
C LEU A 168 -22.07 5.51 -9.69
N LEU A 169 -20.82 5.10 -9.52
CA LEU A 169 -19.64 5.87 -9.87
C LEU A 169 -19.50 6.01 -11.39
N GLN A 170 -19.76 4.97 -12.17
CA GLN A 170 -19.76 5.01 -13.64
C GLN A 170 -20.89 5.85 -14.20
N ARG A 171 -22.11 5.79 -13.63
CA ARG A 171 -23.25 6.62 -14.07
C ARG A 171 -23.13 8.09 -13.69
N LYS A 172 -22.54 8.40 -12.52
CA LYS A 172 -22.43 9.80 -12.04
C LYS A 172 -21.06 10.44 -12.27
N LEU A 173 -20.03 9.67 -12.62
CA LEU A 173 -18.66 10.13 -12.79
C LEU A 173 -17.95 9.35 -13.92
N PRO A 174 -18.33 9.61 -15.20
CA PRO A 174 -17.74 8.91 -16.35
C PRO A 174 -16.21 9.13 -16.48
N ILE A 175 -15.66 10.11 -15.77
CA ILE A 175 -14.22 10.48 -15.82
C ILE A 175 -13.34 9.51 -15.03
N TYR A 176 -13.87 8.80 -14.02
CA TYR A 176 -13.06 7.93 -13.17
C TYR A 176 -12.66 6.59 -13.79
N SER A 177 -13.41 6.08 -14.75
CA SER A 177 -13.06 4.81 -15.43
C SER A 177 -11.83 4.95 -16.33
N GLN A 178 -11.57 6.16 -16.87
CA GLN A 178 -10.39 6.42 -17.71
C GLN A 178 -9.14 6.76 -16.90
N SER A 179 -9.28 7.41 -15.73
CA SER A 179 -8.14 7.82 -14.91
C SER A 179 -7.39 6.65 -14.26
N TRP A 180 -8.10 5.59 -13.90
CA TRP A 180 -7.49 4.39 -13.33
C TRP A 180 -6.72 3.57 -14.37
N SER A 181 -7.23 3.47 -15.60
CA SER A 181 -6.50 2.85 -16.69
C SER A 181 -5.24 3.64 -17.05
N PHE A 182 -5.27 4.97 -16.97
CA PHE A 182 -4.12 5.82 -17.26
C PHE A 182 -3.00 5.68 -16.23
N LEU A 183 -3.31 5.58 -14.94
CA LEU A 183 -2.32 5.35 -13.87
C LEU A 183 -1.65 3.98 -13.98
N PHE A 184 -2.32 2.97 -14.56
CA PHE A 184 -1.78 1.63 -14.71
C PHE A 184 -1.17 1.36 -16.09
N THR A 185 -1.44 2.20 -17.10
CA THR A 185 -0.94 1.99 -18.48
C THR A 185 0.30 2.83 -18.79
N THR A 186 0.54 3.92 -18.07
CA THR A 186 1.70 4.81 -18.30
C THR A 186 3.00 4.40 -17.58
N SER A 187 3.00 3.27 -16.85
CA SER A 187 4.18 2.80 -16.12
C SER A 187 5.26 2.14 -17.02
N ASN A 188 5.20 2.34 -18.34
CA ASN A 188 6.22 1.84 -19.27
C ASN A 188 7.26 2.90 -19.66
N GLN A 189 7.39 3.99 -18.89
CA GLN A 189 8.46 4.97 -19.10
C GLN A 189 9.46 4.88 -17.95
N HIS A 190 10.63 4.42 -18.31
CA HIS A 190 11.95 4.53 -17.69
C HIS A 190 11.98 5.27 -16.33
N TYR A 191 11.93 4.50 -15.24
CA TYR A 191 12.55 4.96 -14.00
C TYR A 191 14.08 4.81 -14.14
N PRO A 192 14.86 5.83 -13.84
CA PRO A 192 16.31 5.69 -13.75
C PRO A 192 16.62 4.66 -12.66
N ARG A 193 17.48 3.71 -12.98
CA ARG A 193 18.00 2.72 -12.04
C ARG A 193 18.82 3.45 -10.98
N TRP A 194 18.40 3.37 -9.75
CA TRP A 194 19.20 3.68 -8.58
C TRP A 194 19.85 2.43 -8.04
#